data_071f098707d099b3fb683f98e70a550b
#
_entry.id   071f098707d099b3fb683f98e70a550b
#
_cell.length_a   1.000
_cell.length_b   1.000
_cell.length_c   1.000
_cell.angle_alpha   90.00
_cell.angle_beta   90.00
_cell.angle_gamma   90.00
#
_symmetry.space_group_name_H-M   'P 1'
#
loop_
_entity.id
_entity.type
_entity.pdbx_description
1 polymer ?
#
loop_
_entity_poly.entity_id
_entity_poly.type
_entity_poly.pdbx_seq_one_letter_code
_entity_poly.pdbx_strand_id
1 'polypeptide(L)'
;MGKYVLAFRGQPDRTAAPEEEQAWGAWFGQLGPAIADRGNRVGATRTLPAARRGEPGNAVLTGYVVIDAADLDAAATLAAGCPGLAGGVDVEVAEVISS
;
A
#
# COMPACT_ATOMS: atom_id res chain seq x y z
N MET A 1 1.81 8.92 18.68
CA MET A 1 2.20 8.46 17.33
C MET A 1 1.73 7.02 17.15
N GLY A 2 1.09 6.75 16.04
CA GLY A 2 0.57 5.41 15.77
C GLY A 2 1.24 4.76 14.57
N LYS A 3 0.93 3.48 14.39
CA LYS A 3 1.36 2.73 13.22
C LYS A 3 0.23 2.60 12.23
N TYR A 4 0.57 2.66 10.95
CA TYR A 4 -0.40 2.62 9.86
C TYR A 4 0.10 1.67 8.78
N VAL A 5 -0.80 0.81 8.31
CA VAL A 5 -0.51 -0.06 7.17
C VAL A 5 -0.85 0.71 5.91
N LEU A 6 0.07 0.71 4.95
CA LEU A 6 -0.20 1.15 3.60
C LEU A 6 -0.30 -0.11 2.76
N ALA A 7 -1.51 -0.44 2.32
CA ALA A 7 -1.76 -1.62 1.51
C ALA A 7 -1.92 -1.19 0.05
N PHE A 8 -1.12 -1.77 -0.83
CA PHE A 8 -1.14 -1.44 -2.25
C PHE A 8 -1.99 -2.46 -2.99
N ARG A 9 -2.94 -1.98 -3.78
CA ARG A 9 -3.84 -2.82 -4.56
C ARG A 9 -3.78 -2.42 -6.02
N GLY A 10 -3.63 -3.41 -6.89
CA GLY A 10 -3.55 -3.16 -8.32
C GLY A 10 -3.99 -4.39 -9.11
N GLN A 11 -3.84 -4.33 -10.43
CA GLN A 11 -4.14 -5.46 -11.28
C GLN A 11 -3.13 -6.58 -11.05
N PRO A 12 -3.58 -7.85 -10.99
CA PRO A 12 -2.70 -8.96 -10.62
C PRO A 12 -1.54 -9.19 -11.58
N ASP A 13 -1.70 -8.82 -12.84
CA ASP A 13 -0.68 -9.03 -13.89
C ASP A 13 0.02 -7.73 -14.28
N ARG A 14 -0.15 -6.67 -13.51
CA ARG A 14 0.46 -5.38 -13.81
C ARG A 14 1.96 -5.44 -13.58
N THR A 15 2.71 -4.91 -14.55
CA THR A 15 4.16 -4.77 -14.46
C THR A 15 4.51 -3.29 -14.46
N ALA A 16 5.30 -2.86 -13.48
CA ALA A 16 5.76 -1.48 -13.41
C ALA A 16 6.86 -1.24 -14.45
N ALA A 17 6.81 -0.06 -15.10
CA ALA A 17 7.90 0.37 -15.97
C ALA A 17 9.15 0.65 -15.12
N PRO A 18 10.37 0.60 -15.73
CA PRO A 18 11.59 0.88 -14.97
C PRO A 18 11.58 2.23 -14.26
N GLU A 19 10.99 3.25 -14.88
CA GLU A 19 10.88 4.58 -14.28
C GLU A 19 10.01 4.56 -13.04
N GLU A 20 8.94 3.78 -13.06
CA GLU A 20 8.07 3.65 -11.88
C GLU A 20 8.80 2.89 -10.78
N GLU A 21 9.54 1.84 -11.09
CA GLU A 21 10.32 1.11 -10.08
C GLU A 21 11.34 2.00 -9.39
N GLN A 22 12.01 2.87 -10.16
CA GLN A 22 12.94 3.84 -9.60
C GLN A 22 12.21 4.83 -8.68
N ALA A 23 11.02 5.28 -9.09
CA ALA A 23 10.22 6.20 -8.29
C ALA A 23 9.77 5.54 -6.97
N TRP A 24 9.40 4.26 -7.00
CA TRP A 24 9.08 3.52 -5.79
C TRP A 24 10.26 3.50 -4.82
N GLY A 25 11.46 3.21 -5.32
CA GLY A 25 12.67 3.21 -4.49
C GLY A 25 12.94 4.57 -3.87
N ALA A 26 12.77 5.64 -4.66
CA ALA A 26 12.95 7.00 -4.15
C ALA A 26 11.92 7.33 -3.07
N TRP A 27 10.65 6.93 -3.27
CA TRP A 27 9.59 7.17 -2.30
C TRP A 27 9.86 6.42 -0.99
N PHE A 28 10.27 5.15 -1.06
CA PHE A 28 10.66 4.41 0.14
C PHE A 28 11.83 5.09 0.86
N GLY A 29 12.77 5.66 0.10
CA GLY A 29 13.85 6.44 0.69
C GLY A 29 13.34 7.68 1.42
N GLN A 30 12.35 8.36 0.87
CA GLN A 30 11.72 9.51 1.51
C GLN A 30 10.95 9.11 2.77
N LEU A 31 10.27 7.96 2.75
CA LEU A 31 9.61 7.44 3.95
C LEU A 31 10.60 7.11 5.06
N GLY A 32 11.75 6.60 4.69
CA GLY A 32 12.92 6.29 5.53
C GLY A 32 12.65 6.14 7.02
N PRO A 33 12.85 7.23 7.80
CA PRO A 33 12.68 7.13 9.26
C PRO A 33 11.27 6.82 9.71
N ALA A 34 10.25 7.05 8.88
CA ALA A 34 8.87 6.73 9.22
C ALA A 34 8.54 5.24 9.06
N ILE A 35 9.37 4.47 8.35
CA ILE A 35 9.10 3.05 8.12
C ILE A 35 9.30 2.27 9.42
N ALA A 36 8.21 1.67 9.93
CA ALA A 36 8.24 0.77 11.07
C ALA A 36 8.51 -0.66 10.64
N ASP A 37 7.97 -1.07 9.48
CA ASP A 37 8.18 -2.39 8.90
C ASP A 37 8.12 -2.20 7.38
N ARG A 38 9.17 -2.61 6.68
CA ARG A 38 9.24 -2.45 5.23
C ARG A 38 8.19 -3.28 4.50
N GLY A 39 7.58 -4.26 5.19
CA GLY A 39 6.58 -5.11 4.58
C GLY A 39 7.17 -6.01 3.51
N ASN A 40 6.30 -6.42 2.59
CA ASN A 40 6.67 -7.34 1.53
C ASN A 40 5.87 -7.05 0.27
N ARG A 41 6.45 -7.34 -0.87
CA ARG A 41 5.67 -7.53 -2.09
C ARG A 41 4.99 -8.89 -1.98
N VAL A 42 3.77 -8.98 -2.47
CA VAL A 42 3.04 -10.25 -2.48
C VAL A 42 2.70 -10.65 -3.91
N GLY A 43 2.72 -11.92 -4.18
CA GLY A 43 2.46 -12.46 -5.51
C GLY A 43 1.05 -13.03 -5.63
N ALA A 44 0.96 -14.31 -5.95
CA ALA A 44 -0.31 -14.96 -6.21
C ALA A 44 -1.30 -14.74 -5.07
N THR A 45 -2.51 -14.32 -5.41
CA THR A 45 -3.54 -13.99 -4.44
C THR A 45 -4.82 -14.74 -4.75
N ARG A 46 -5.63 -14.93 -3.72
CA ARG A 46 -6.99 -15.45 -3.87
C ARG A 46 -7.88 -14.71 -2.90
N THR A 47 -8.95 -14.13 -3.40
CA THR A 47 -9.92 -13.41 -2.57
C THR A 47 -11.10 -14.34 -2.31
N LEU A 48 -11.44 -14.49 -1.04
CA LEU A 48 -12.64 -15.22 -0.63
C LEU A 48 -13.72 -14.18 -0.34
N PRO A 49 -14.79 -14.11 -1.16
CA PRO A 49 -15.82 -13.10 -0.94
C PRO A 49 -16.67 -13.43 0.27
N ALA A 50 -17.15 -12.40 0.93
CA ALA A 50 -18.11 -12.56 2.01
C ALA A 50 -19.44 -13.06 1.43
N ALA A 51 -20.17 -13.88 2.21
CA ALA A 51 -21.35 -14.57 1.72
C ALA A 51 -22.47 -13.63 1.26
N ARG A 52 -22.51 -12.40 1.74
CA ARG A 52 -23.59 -11.44 1.44
C ARG A 52 -23.09 -10.18 0.77
N ARG A 53 -21.92 -10.25 0.16
CA ARG A 53 -21.35 -9.12 -0.61
C ARG A 53 -21.44 -9.45 -2.08
N GLY A 54 -21.42 -8.39 -2.89
CA GLY A 54 -21.21 -8.55 -4.30
C GLY A 54 -19.81 -9.10 -4.59
N GLU A 55 -19.52 -9.34 -5.85
CA GLU A 55 -18.22 -9.86 -6.23
C GLU A 55 -17.11 -8.88 -5.87
N PRO A 56 -15.93 -9.39 -5.45
CA PRO A 56 -14.79 -8.52 -5.21
C PRO A 56 -14.35 -7.84 -6.50
N GLY A 57 -13.78 -6.66 -6.38
CA GLY A 57 -13.20 -5.97 -7.51
C GLY A 57 -11.99 -6.73 -8.07
N ASN A 58 -11.49 -6.26 -9.21
CA ASN A 58 -10.35 -6.89 -9.88
C ASN A 58 -9.01 -6.57 -9.23
N ALA A 59 -8.94 -5.48 -8.46
CA ALA A 59 -7.70 -5.09 -7.81
C ALA A 59 -7.40 -6.03 -6.64
N VAL A 60 -6.15 -6.45 -6.55
CA VAL A 60 -5.70 -7.37 -5.51
C VAL A 60 -4.55 -6.74 -4.74
N LEU A 61 -4.30 -7.28 -3.55
CA LEU A 61 -3.14 -6.86 -2.74
C LEU A 61 -1.86 -7.20 -3.48
N THR A 62 -0.99 -6.21 -3.66
CA THR A 62 0.29 -6.39 -4.33
C THR A 62 1.49 -6.16 -3.41
N GLY A 63 1.25 -5.59 -2.24
CA GLY A 63 2.30 -5.35 -1.25
C GLY A 63 1.80 -4.48 -0.12
N TYR A 64 2.63 -4.29 0.87
CA TYR A 64 2.31 -3.44 2.01
C TYR A 64 3.58 -2.93 2.69
N VAL A 65 3.42 -1.84 3.42
CA VAL A 65 4.45 -1.29 4.30
C VAL A 65 3.76 -0.76 5.56
N VAL A 66 4.44 -0.79 6.68
CA VAL A 66 3.91 -0.20 7.93
C VAL A 66 4.75 1.03 8.27
N ILE A 67 4.09 2.14 8.52
CA ILE A 67 4.76 3.40 8.85
C ILE A 67 4.28 3.92 10.21
N ASP A 68 5.12 4.77 10.82
CA ASP A 68 4.75 5.56 11.99
C ASP A 68 4.29 6.94 11.51
N ALA A 69 3.21 7.43 12.06
CA ALA A 69 2.71 8.77 11.77
C ALA A 69 1.94 9.30 12.97
N ALA A 70 1.78 10.62 13.01
CA ALA A 70 1.11 11.27 14.13
C ALA A 70 -0.37 10.91 14.20
N ASP A 71 -1.02 10.81 13.04
CA ASP A 71 -2.44 10.48 12.92
C ASP A 71 -2.71 9.96 11.52
N LEU A 72 -3.97 9.62 11.26
CA LEU A 72 -4.38 9.08 9.96
C LEU A 72 -4.14 10.08 8.83
N ASP A 73 -4.39 11.37 9.05
CA ASP A 73 -4.17 12.39 8.03
C ASP A 73 -2.69 12.51 7.66
N ALA A 74 -1.81 12.45 8.66
CA ALA A 74 -0.36 12.47 8.42
C ALA A 74 0.07 11.23 7.62
N ALA A 75 -0.46 10.06 7.96
CA ALA A 75 -0.18 8.82 7.23
C ALA A 75 -0.67 8.91 5.78
N ALA A 76 -1.86 9.46 5.57
CA ALA A 76 -2.42 9.63 4.22
C ALA A 76 -1.58 10.61 3.40
N THR A 77 -1.04 11.66 4.02
CA THR A 77 -0.15 12.62 3.35
C THR A 77 1.12 11.93 2.85
N LEU A 78 1.70 11.07 3.68
CA LEU A 78 2.87 10.29 3.25
C LEU A 78 2.50 9.31 2.12
N ALA A 79 1.35 8.67 2.23
CA ALA A 79 0.87 7.72 1.21
C ALA A 79 0.60 8.39 -0.12
N ALA A 80 0.20 9.67 -0.11
CA ALA A 80 -0.09 10.42 -1.34
C ALA A 80 1.13 10.57 -2.25
N GLY A 81 2.34 10.35 -1.73
CA GLY A 81 3.55 10.35 -2.54
C GLY A 81 3.81 9.05 -3.30
N CYS A 82 2.96 8.04 -3.14
CA CYS A 82 3.17 6.74 -3.79
C CYS A 82 3.12 6.85 -5.31
N PRO A 83 4.18 6.43 -6.02
CA PRO A 83 4.20 6.50 -7.49
C PRO A 83 3.15 5.64 -8.17
N GLY A 84 2.70 4.57 -7.51
CA GLY A 84 1.71 3.68 -8.08
C GLY A 84 0.36 4.32 -8.31
N LEU A 85 0.04 5.41 -7.57
CA LEU A 85 -1.24 6.10 -7.74
C LEU A 85 -1.46 6.58 -9.17
N ALA A 86 -0.41 7.05 -9.83
CA ALA A 86 -0.51 7.48 -11.22
C ALA A 86 -0.66 6.31 -12.19
N GLY A 87 -0.26 5.12 -11.77
CA GLY A 87 -0.27 3.91 -12.60
C GLY A 87 -1.41 2.94 -12.31
N GLY A 88 -2.41 3.36 -11.56
CA GLY A 88 -3.58 2.51 -11.29
C GLY A 88 -3.47 1.64 -10.05
N VAL A 89 -2.53 1.92 -9.16
CA VAL A 89 -2.42 1.25 -7.87
C VAL A 89 -3.14 2.10 -6.82
N ASP A 90 -4.11 1.50 -6.15
CA ASP A 90 -4.75 2.14 -5.00
C ASP A 90 -3.89 1.94 -3.75
N VAL A 91 -3.90 2.93 -2.88
CA VAL A 91 -3.22 2.83 -1.59
C VAL A 91 -4.27 2.97 -0.49
N GLU A 92 -4.44 1.90 0.26
CA GLU A 92 -5.34 1.91 1.41
C GLU A 92 -4.51 2.19 2.66
N VAL A 93 -4.91 3.20 3.42
CA VAL A 93 -4.21 3.58 4.65
C VAL A 93 -5.08 3.14 5.82
N ALA A 94 -4.55 2.29 6.69
CA ALA A 94 -5.32 1.76 7.79
C ALA A 94 -4.53 1.85 9.10
N GLU A 95 -5.21 2.33 10.15
CA GLU A 95 -4.61 2.39 11.48
C GLU A 95 -4.43 1.00 12.06
N VAL A 96 -3.26 0.74 12.62
CA VAL A 96 -3.03 -0.50 13.37
C VAL A 96 -3.60 -0.31 14.77
N ILE A 97 -4.57 -1.15 15.11
CA ILE A 97 -5.21 -1.09 16.43
C ILE A 97 -4.39 -1.94 17.40
N SER A 98 -3.93 -1.31 18.46
CA SER A 98 -3.27 -2.03 19.55
C SER A 98 -4.34 -2.70 20.40
N SER A 99 -4.19 -3.99 20.64
CA SER A 99 -5.12 -4.75 21.46
C SER A 99 -4.51 -5.09 22.81
#